data_ed871f5fe871892628fff8723600ee3c
#
_entry.id   ed871f5fe871892628fff8723600ee3c
#
_cell.length_a   1.000
_cell.length_b   1.000
_cell.length_c   1.000
_cell.angle_alpha   90.00
_cell.angle_beta   90.00
_cell.angle_gamma   90.00
#
_symmetry.space_group_name_H-M   'P 1'
#
loop_
_entity.id
_entity.type
_entity.pdbx_description
1 polymer ?
#
loop_
_entity_poly.entity_id
_entity_poly.type
_entity_poly.pdbx_seq_one_letter_code
_entity_poly.pdbx_strand_id
1 'polypeptide(L)'
;MIKIKKHGNTSKNIFFQEVFMRETFLITRLKGRQILDSRGNPTVEAEVIVNDTITGRAAVPSGASTGRFEAVELRDKEKAYLGQGVTKAVSHINHQIRQDLLNKDVCEQKKIDHLLCEIDGTTNKGGLGANAVLGVSLAVAKAAAKGKELSLYRYLEKTAKEIRTDNCLKKQEYQGKFLMPVPMMNILNGGKHAKNTVDFQEFMIMPVGAENFSEALRMGTEIYHTLKKILSADGKSTSVGDEGGFAPDLKDAFEVFDYLTKAVEQAGYTCGKDIVFAMDAAASELYEENSGMYFFPGESEVLRKKEEREYDLKVKDTTVEGVPDTKKLSVMRSTSEMISLYEELCNRYPLYSIEDGLHEEDWDGWRDLTKRLGAKVQLVGDDLFVTNSKRLQKGIEKKCGNSILIKLNQIGTLTETMEAILLAHENGFNAIVSHRSGETEDTTIADLAVALSCGQIKT
;
A
#
# COMPACT_ATOMS: atom_id res chain seq x y z
N MET A 1 -36.02 51.00 65.87
CA MET A 1 -34.60 51.11 65.53
C MET A 1 -33.85 50.02 66.28
N ILE A 2 -33.60 48.87 65.65
CA ILE A 2 -32.87 47.76 66.27
C ILE A 2 -31.64 47.50 65.40
N LYS A 3 -30.50 47.69 65.97
CA LYS A 3 -29.17 47.33 65.38
C LYS A 3 -28.96 45.86 65.46
N ILE A 4 -28.80 45.18 64.30
CA ILE A 4 -28.35 43.78 64.24
C ILE A 4 -26.87 43.74 63.91
N LYS A 5 -26.06 43.15 64.83
CA LYS A 5 -24.66 42.91 64.71
C LYS A 5 -24.41 41.83 63.63
N LYS A 6 -23.49 42.10 62.69
CA LYS A 6 -22.94 41.10 61.78
C LYS A 6 -22.00 40.16 62.57
N HIS A 7 -22.32 38.86 62.56
CA HIS A 7 -21.41 37.80 62.89
C HIS A 7 -20.74 37.31 61.61
N GLY A 8 -19.41 37.30 61.58
CA GLY A 8 -18.62 36.76 60.50
C GLY A 8 -18.77 35.26 60.36
N ASN A 9 -19.02 34.83 59.16
CA ASN A 9 -19.02 33.42 58.78
C ASN A 9 -17.84 33.19 57.83
N THR A 10 -16.81 32.53 58.31
CA THR A 10 -15.67 32.04 57.53
C THR A 10 -16.14 30.90 56.64
N SER A 11 -16.40 31.29 55.36
CA SER A 11 -16.65 30.28 54.31
C SER A 11 -15.34 29.51 54.08
N LYS A 12 -15.30 28.28 54.55
CA LYS A 12 -14.32 27.29 54.06
C LYS A 12 -14.64 27.02 52.58
N ASN A 13 -13.82 27.59 51.68
CA ASN A 13 -13.76 27.17 50.30
C ASN A 13 -13.28 25.69 50.28
N ILE A 14 -14.24 24.78 50.19
CA ILE A 14 -13.98 23.41 49.82
C ILE A 14 -13.71 23.44 48.30
N PHE A 15 -12.44 23.48 47.92
CA PHE A 15 -12.04 23.15 46.58
C PHE A 15 -12.36 21.69 46.33
N PHE A 16 -13.49 21.41 45.68
CA PHE A 16 -13.69 20.14 45.00
C PHE A 16 -12.63 20.10 43.85
N GLN A 17 -11.48 19.50 44.12
CA GLN A 17 -10.66 18.96 43.04
C GLN A 17 -11.52 17.83 42.45
N GLU A 18 -12.21 18.11 41.35
CA GLU A 18 -12.66 17.06 40.45
C GLU A 18 -11.40 16.30 40.00
N VAL A 19 -11.12 15.21 40.69
CA VAL A 19 -10.21 14.21 40.20
C VAL A 19 -10.93 13.61 38.99
N PHE A 20 -10.62 14.15 37.79
CA PHE A 20 -10.96 13.48 36.54
C PHE A 20 -10.27 12.11 36.58
N MET A 21 -10.97 11.11 37.07
CA MET A 21 -10.51 9.74 36.91
C MET A 21 -10.43 9.50 35.42
N ARG A 22 -9.23 9.41 34.89
CA ARG A 22 -9.00 9.07 33.50
C ARG A 22 -9.67 7.72 33.25
N GLU A 23 -10.71 7.71 32.45
CA GLU A 23 -11.41 6.47 32.10
C GLU A 23 -10.41 5.54 31.44
N THR A 24 -10.15 4.38 32.03
CA THR A 24 -9.18 3.40 31.56
C THR A 24 -9.90 2.31 30.77
N PHE A 25 -9.34 1.94 29.64
CA PHE A 25 -9.87 0.92 28.73
C PHE A 25 -8.94 -0.29 28.71
N LEU A 26 -9.10 -1.17 29.73
CA LEU A 26 -8.17 -2.26 29.96
C LEU A 26 -8.52 -3.50 29.13
N ILE A 27 -7.50 -4.10 28.52
CA ILE A 27 -7.63 -5.36 27.77
C ILE A 27 -7.99 -6.47 28.75
N THR A 28 -9.17 -7.06 28.63
CA THR A 28 -9.64 -8.20 29.44
C THR A 28 -9.50 -9.53 28.70
N ARG A 29 -9.55 -9.51 27.36
CA ARG A 29 -9.33 -10.71 26.53
C ARG A 29 -8.63 -10.33 25.23
N LEU A 30 -7.79 -11.25 24.75
CA LEU A 30 -7.16 -11.21 23.44
C LEU A 30 -7.29 -12.58 22.78
N LYS A 31 -7.71 -12.63 21.51
CA LYS A 31 -7.88 -13.86 20.75
C LYS A 31 -7.43 -13.69 19.30
N GLY A 32 -6.57 -14.60 18.84
CA GLY A 32 -6.21 -14.75 17.43
C GLY A 32 -7.01 -15.88 16.78
N ARG A 33 -7.29 -15.72 15.49
CA ARG A 33 -7.92 -16.74 14.63
C ARG A 33 -7.21 -16.79 13.28
N GLN A 34 -7.21 -17.97 12.65
CA GLN A 34 -6.90 -18.10 11.24
C GLN A 34 -8.20 -17.90 10.45
N ILE A 35 -8.15 -17.03 9.45
CA ILE A 35 -9.21 -16.78 8.47
C ILE A 35 -8.63 -16.93 7.06
N LEU A 36 -9.42 -16.74 6.01
CA LEU A 36 -8.94 -16.75 4.63
C LEU A 36 -8.96 -15.33 4.04
N ASP A 37 -7.95 -15.02 3.25
CA ASP A 37 -7.89 -13.79 2.45
C ASP A 37 -8.69 -13.90 1.14
N SER A 38 -8.73 -12.85 0.34
CA SER A 38 -9.45 -12.78 -0.95
C SER A 38 -8.95 -13.78 -1.98
N ARG A 39 -7.74 -14.34 -1.81
CA ARG A 39 -7.16 -15.39 -2.66
C ARG A 39 -7.40 -16.80 -2.11
N GLY A 40 -8.07 -16.93 -0.96
CA GLY A 40 -8.29 -18.21 -0.27
C GLY A 40 -7.07 -18.72 0.52
N ASN A 41 -6.05 -17.87 0.76
CA ASN A 41 -4.91 -18.22 1.59
C ASN A 41 -5.20 -17.87 3.07
N PRO A 42 -4.68 -18.67 4.01
CA PRO A 42 -4.80 -18.34 5.44
C PRO A 42 -4.15 -17.01 5.77
N THR A 43 -4.83 -16.25 6.63
CA THR A 43 -4.30 -15.04 7.27
C THR A 43 -4.79 -14.92 8.71
N VAL A 44 -4.31 -13.90 9.42
CA VAL A 44 -4.57 -13.69 10.85
C VAL A 44 -5.70 -12.68 11.06
N GLU A 45 -6.64 -13.02 11.94
CA GLU A 45 -7.55 -12.08 12.57
C GLU A 45 -7.24 -12.02 14.07
N ALA A 46 -7.11 -10.81 14.62
CA ALA A 46 -7.01 -10.56 16.05
C ALA A 46 -8.25 -9.86 16.60
N GLU A 47 -8.66 -10.24 17.82
CA GLU A 47 -9.78 -9.65 18.54
C GLU A 47 -9.32 -9.25 19.94
N VAL A 48 -9.50 -7.99 20.30
CA VAL A 48 -9.23 -7.41 21.61
C VAL A 48 -10.57 -7.06 22.27
N ILE A 49 -10.79 -7.53 23.49
CA ILE A 49 -11.96 -7.17 24.31
C ILE A 49 -11.47 -6.33 25.48
N VAL A 50 -12.14 -5.21 25.69
CA VAL A 50 -11.82 -4.18 26.68
C VAL A 50 -12.99 -4.06 27.65
N ASN A 51 -12.68 -4.03 28.95
CA ASN A 51 -13.66 -3.92 30.03
C ASN A 51 -14.84 -4.90 29.84
N ASP A 52 -14.57 -6.11 29.29
CA ASP A 52 -15.52 -7.20 28.99
C ASP A 52 -16.65 -6.88 27.98
N THR A 53 -16.73 -5.67 27.46
CA THR A 53 -17.87 -5.20 26.64
C THR A 53 -17.46 -4.64 25.29
N ILE A 54 -16.33 -3.93 25.20
CA ILE A 54 -15.90 -3.24 23.97
C ILE A 54 -14.99 -4.17 23.17
N THR A 55 -15.34 -4.40 21.91
CA THR A 55 -14.56 -5.28 21.02
C THR A 55 -13.94 -4.52 19.87
N GLY A 56 -12.62 -4.62 19.72
CA GLY A 56 -11.86 -4.28 18.51
C GLY A 56 -11.45 -5.55 17.77
N ARG A 57 -11.62 -5.58 16.45
CA ARG A 57 -11.23 -6.70 15.59
C ARG A 57 -10.51 -6.20 14.35
N ALA A 58 -9.44 -6.86 13.99
CA ALA A 58 -8.70 -6.56 12.77
C ALA A 58 -8.23 -7.84 12.08
N ALA A 59 -8.29 -7.83 10.76
CA ALA A 59 -7.77 -8.88 9.90
C ALA A 59 -6.59 -8.34 9.08
N VAL A 60 -5.54 -9.15 8.93
CA VAL A 60 -4.29 -8.72 8.32
C VAL A 60 -4.26 -9.12 6.85
N PRO A 61 -3.88 -8.20 5.93
CA PRO A 61 -3.69 -8.52 4.53
C PRO A 61 -2.37 -9.29 4.30
N SER A 62 -2.25 -9.92 3.12
CA SER A 62 -1.09 -10.72 2.72
C SER A 62 -0.63 -10.35 1.30
N GLY A 63 0.66 -10.17 1.08
CA GLY A 63 1.23 -9.90 -0.24
C GLY A 63 1.37 -11.15 -1.11
N ALA A 64 1.30 -11.00 -2.44
CA ALA A 64 1.72 -12.04 -3.40
C ALA A 64 3.22 -11.94 -3.68
N SER A 65 3.71 -10.73 -3.95
CA SER A 65 5.13 -10.39 -3.97
C SER A 65 5.50 -9.73 -2.64
N THR A 66 6.70 -9.94 -2.15
CA THR A 66 7.21 -9.33 -0.92
C THR A 66 8.59 -8.75 -1.20
N GLY A 67 8.78 -7.46 -0.91
CA GLY A 67 10.08 -6.80 -0.97
C GLY A 67 11.06 -7.45 0.02
N ARG A 68 12.33 -7.47 -0.35
CA ARG A 68 13.41 -8.11 0.45
C ARG A 68 13.50 -7.60 1.89
N PHE A 69 13.08 -6.36 2.14
CA PHE A 69 13.21 -5.67 3.42
C PHE A 69 11.90 -5.57 4.20
N GLU A 70 10.83 -6.20 3.74
CA GLU A 70 9.56 -6.26 4.46
C GLU A 70 9.68 -7.03 5.77
N ALA A 71 8.83 -6.70 6.74
CA ALA A 71 8.67 -7.49 7.95
C ALA A 71 8.13 -8.90 7.61
N VAL A 72 8.53 -9.89 8.40
CA VAL A 72 8.28 -11.30 8.12
C VAL A 72 6.83 -11.67 8.37
N GLU A 73 6.10 -12.04 7.34
CA GLU A 73 4.83 -12.73 7.47
C GLU A 73 5.10 -14.18 7.90
N LEU A 74 4.73 -14.53 9.13
CA LEU A 74 5.00 -15.86 9.67
C LEU A 74 4.04 -16.89 9.10
N ARG A 75 4.59 -17.85 8.33
CA ARG A 75 3.91 -18.99 7.75
C ARG A 75 4.35 -20.28 8.43
N ASP A 76 3.43 -21.24 8.57
CA ASP A 76 3.69 -22.50 9.29
C ASP A 76 4.72 -23.37 8.56
N LYS A 77 4.76 -23.34 7.22
CA LYS A 77 5.59 -24.16 6.34
C LYS A 77 5.32 -25.67 6.52
N GLU A 78 4.12 -26.03 6.98
CA GLU A 78 3.64 -27.39 7.18
C GLU A 78 2.75 -27.83 6.02
N LYS A 79 2.39 -29.11 5.93
CA LYS A 79 1.60 -29.65 4.81
C LYS A 79 0.21 -28.99 4.65
N ALA A 80 -0.40 -28.59 5.78
CA ALA A 80 -1.69 -27.91 5.76
C ALA A 80 -1.61 -26.58 4.97
N TYR A 81 -2.63 -26.31 4.18
CA TYR A 81 -2.69 -25.14 3.29
C TYR A 81 -1.45 -24.98 2.40
N LEU A 82 -0.84 -26.07 1.98
CA LEU A 82 0.36 -26.09 1.13
C LEU A 82 1.54 -25.25 1.71
N GLY A 83 1.67 -25.23 3.02
CA GLY A 83 2.69 -24.45 3.73
C GLY A 83 2.28 -23.03 4.13
N GLN A 84 1.11 -22.56 3.68
CA GLN A 84 0.64 -21.19 3.87
C GLN A 84 -0.13 -20.98 5.18
N GLY A 85 -0.27 -22.00 6.05
CA GLY A 85 -0.93 -21.87 7.35
C GLY A 85 -0.32 -20.77 8.23
N VAL A 86 -1.11 -20.22 9.17
CA VAL A 86 -0.69 -19.14 10.10
C VAL A 86 -0.96 -19.53 11.57
N THR A 87 -1.03 -20.84 11.87
CA THR A 87 -1.36 -21.31 13.21
C THR A 87 -0.32 -20.93 14.26
N LYS A 88 0.98 -20.83 13.86
CA LYS A 88 2.05 -20.34 14.73
C LYS A 88 1.83 -18.87 15.13
N ALA A 89 1.55 -17.99 14.15
CA ALA A 89 1.23 -16.59 14.42
C ALA A 89 -0.01 -16.46 15.32
N VAL A 90 -1.07 -17.23 15.05
CA VAL A 90 -2.27 -17.31 15.90
C VAL A 90 -1.93 -17.80 17.31
N SER A 91 -1.05 -18.77 17.46
CA SER A 91 -0.59 -19.27 18.76
C SER A 91 0.16 -18.18 19.55
N HIS A 92 1.03 -17.39 18.88
CA HIS A 92 1.71 -16.25 19.53
C HIS A 92 0.72 -15.24 20.08
N ILE A 93 -0.34 -14.90 19.33
CA ILE A 93 -1.42 -14.02 19.83
C ILE A 93 -2.10 -14.60 21.06
N ASN A 94 -2.47 -15.88 20.99
CA ASN A 94 -3.30 -16.53 22.03
C ASN A 94 -2.53 -16.84 23.34
N HIS A 95 -1.19 -16.86 23.28
CA HIS A 95 -0.36 -17.21 24.46
C HIS A 95 0.57 -16.04 24.81
N GLN A 96 1.65 -15.84 24.08
CA GLN A 96 2.73 -14.90 24.44
C GLN A 96 2.23 -13.46 24.48
N ILE A 97 1.68 -12.94 23.35
CA ILE A 97 1.20 -11.56 23.27
C ILE A 97 0.07 -11.32 24.28
N ARG A 98 -0.87 -12.28 24.38
CA ARG A 98 -1.97 -12.18 25.35
C ARG A 98 -1.49 -12.01 26.77
N GLN A 99 -0.48 -12.78 27.20
CA GLN A 99 0.05 -12.72 28.56
C GLN A 99 0.55 -11.32 28.92
N ASP A 100 1.25 -10.66 27.99
CA ASP A 100 1.88 -9.38 28.22
C ASP A 100 0.93 -8.18 28.05
N LEU A 101 -0.16 -8.35 27.26
CA LEU A 101 -1.10 -7.27 26.99
C LEU A 101 -2.33 -7.24 27.91
N LEU A 102 -2.63 -8.30 28.67
CA LEU A 102 -3.75 -8.27 29.64
C LEU A 102 -3.54 -7.13 30.65
N ASN A 103 -4.64 -6.41 30.96
CA ASN A 103 -4.68 -5.24 31.85
C ASN A 103 -3.90 -4.01 31.34
N LYS A 104 -3.44 -3.96 30.09
CA LYS A 104 -2.93 -2.74 29.46
C LYS A 104 -4.09 -1.88 28.95
N ASP A 105 -3.91 -0.55 29.01
CA ASP A 105 -4.89 0.40 28.48
C ASP A 105 -4.72 0.53 26.94
N VAL A 106 -5.76 0.20 26.19
CA VAL A 106 -5.76 0.27 24.72
C VAL A 106 -5.54 1.69 24.18
N CYS A 107 -5.75 2.73 24.99
CA CYS A 107 -5.50 4.11 24.61
C CYS A 107 -4.00 4.46 24.54
N GLU A 108 -3.13 3.58 24.99
CA GLU A 108 -1.69 3.77 24.93
C GLU A 108 -1.05 3.07 23.72
N GLN A 109 -1.61 3.33 22.50
CA GLN A 109 -1.23 2.65 21.25
C GLN A 109 0.28 2.53 21.07
N LYS A 110 1.01 3.62 21.20
CA LYS A 110 2.47 3.65 21.02
C LYS A 110 3.21 2.73 22.00
N LYS A 111 2.77 2.69 23.26
CA LYS A 111 3.38 1.80 24.26
C LYS A 111 3.09 0.34 23.97
N ILE A 112 1.86 0.03 23.50
CA ILE A 112 1.48 -1.33 23.13
C ILE A 112 2.28 -1.79 21.90
N ASP A 113 2.39 -0.96 20.87
CA ASP A 113 3.16 -1.29 19.67
C ASP A 113 4.65 -1.47 19.97
N HIS A 114 5.24 -0.62 20.84
CA HIS A 114 6.59 -0.81 21.35
C HIS A 114 6.75 -2.13 22.09
N LEU A 115 5.83 -2.46 23.00
CA LEU A 115 5.86 -3.72 23.73
C LEU A 115 5.76 -4.93 22.79
N LEU A 116 4.93 -4.86 21.75
CA LEU A 116 4.86 -5.92 20.72
C LEU A 116 6.21 -6.10 20.01
N CYS A 117 6.90 -5.01 19.69
CA CYS A 117 8.24 -5.07 19.10
C CYS A 117 9.29 -5.64 20.07
N GLU A 118 9.21 -5.29 21.36
CA GLU A 118 10.09 -5.83 22.41
C GLU A 118 9.88 -7.35 22.60
N ILE A 119 8.63 -7.81 22.62
CA ILE A 119 8.28 -9.25 22.74
C ILE A 119 8.78 -10.02 21.51
N ASP A 120 8.68 -9.44 20.32
CA ASP A 120 9.20 -10.05 19.08
C ASP A 120 10.73 -10.18 19.12
N GLY A 121 11.43 -9.15 19.59
CA GLY A 121 12.88 -9.12 19.78
C GLY A 121 13.72 -9.08 18.50
N THR A 122 13.09 -9.00 17.31
CA THR A 122 13.79 -8.94 16.02
C THR A 122 13.48 -7.62 15.28
N THR A 123 14.36 -7.23 14.36
CA THR A 123 14.18 -5.98 13.60
C THR A 123 13.10 -6.06 12.54
N ASN A 124 12.75 -7.28 12.11
CA ASN A 124 11.81 -7.56 11.02
C ASN A 124 10.57 -8.35 11.45
N LYS A 125 10.24 -8.37 12.75
CA LYS A 125 9.10 -9.10 13.32
C LYS A 125 9.14 -10.62 13.06
N GLY A 126 10.34 -11.20 12.92
CA GLY A 126 10.51 -12.62 12.60
C GLY A 126 10.23 -13.56 13.77
N GLY A 127 10.23 -13.06 15.02
CA GLY A 127 9.95 -13.84 16.23
C GLY A 127 8.49 -14.20 16.38
N LEU A 128 7.60 -13.23 16.36
CA LEU A 128 6.16 -13.39 16.49
C LEU A 128 5.43 -13.51 15.13
N GLY A 129 5.98 -12.87 14.12
CA GLY A 129 5.36 -12.64 12.82
C GLY A 129 4.68 -11.28 12.72
N ALA A 130 4.99 -10.53 11.65
CA ALA A 130 4.36 -9.22 11.39
C ALA A 130 2.83 -9.33 11.31
N ASN A 131 2.30 -10.44 10.81
CA ASN A 131 0.87 -10.73 10.77
C ASN A 131 0.25 -10.85 12.17
N ALA A 132 0.92 -11.47 13.14
CA ALA A 132 0.45 -11.51 14.52
C ALA A 132 0.51 -10.12 15.18
N VAL A 133 1.64 -9.44 15.03
CA VAL A 133 1.89 -8.11 15.59
C VAL A 133 0.90 -7.08 15.06
N LEU A 134 0.73 -6.99 13.74
CA LEU A 134 -0.17 -6.03 13.11
C LEU A 134 -1.63 -6.30 13.47
N GLY A 135 -2.07 -7.56 13.46
CA GLY A 135 -3.43 -7.92 13.83
C GLY A 135 -3.81 -7.39 15.20
N VAL A 136 -2.92 -7.54 16.18
CA VAL A 136 -3.13 -7.03 17.53
C VAL A 136 -3.05 -5.50 17.59
N SER A 137 -2.06 -4.87 16.96
CA SER A 137 -1.90 -3.43 16.90
C SER A 137 -3.17 -2.74 16.37
N LEU A 138 -3.75 -3.22 15.27
CA LEU A 138 -4.96 -2.68 14.68
C LEU A 138 -6.22 -2.97 15.52
N ALA A 139 -6.32 -4.16 16.11
CA ALA A 139 -7.44 -4.50 16.98
C ALA A 139 -7.49 -3.61 18.24
N VAL A 140 -6.31 -3.28 18.79
CA VAL A 140 -6.16 -2.32 19.91
C VAL A 140 -6.67 -0.94 19.51
N ALA A 141 -6.24 -0.41 18.37
CA ALA A 141 -6.68 0.90 17.87
C ALA A 141 -8.21 0.96 17.69
N LYS A 142 -8.81 -0.10 17.12
CA LYS A 142 -10.26 -0.19 16.92
C LYS A 142 -11.03 -0.29 18.25
N ALA A 143 -10.49 -1.02 19.24
CA ALA A 143 -11.07 -1.08 20.57
C ALA A 143 -11.00 0.28 21.28
N ALA A 144 -9.86 0.96 21.19
CA ALA A 144 -9.65 2.29 21.75
C ALA A 144 -10.59 3.33 21.13
N ALA A 145 -10.73 3.32 19.80
CA ALA A 145 -11.65 4.21 19.09
C ALA A 145 -13.09 4.02 19.59
N LYS A 146 -13.55 2.77 19.69
CA LYS A 146 -14.89 2.45 20.23
C LYS A 146 -15.04 2.86 21.69
N GLY A 147 -14.06 2.60 22.54
CA GLY A 147 -14.07 3.01 23.95
C GLY A 147 -14.16 4.52 24.12
N LYS A 148 -13.52 5.28 23.22
CA LYS A 148 -13.58 6.74 23.20
C LYS A 148 -14.79 7.29 22.43
N GLU A 149 -15.69 6.43 21.96
CA GLU A 149 -16.85 6.82 21.13
C GLU A 149 -16.46 7.67 19.90
N LEU A 150 -15.32 7.33 19.30
CA LEU A 150 -14.79 7.99 18.10
C LEU A 150 -14.88 7.06 16.88
N SER A 151 -15.11 7.63 15.70
CA SER A 151 -14.79 6.93 14.46
C SER A 151 -13.29 6.64 14.40
N LEU A 152 -12.90 5.55 13.73
CA LEU A 152 -11.49 5.12 13.69
C LEU A 152 -10.58 6.22 13.13
N TYR A 153 -10.95 6.86 12.01
CA TYR A 153 -10.11 7.93 11.43
C TYR A 153 -9.88 9.11 12.39
N ARG A 154 -10.84 9.47 13.26
CA ARG A 154 -10.68 10.52 14.28
C ARG A 154 -9.76 10.08 15.42
N TYR A 155 -9.83 8.82 15.80
CA TYR A 155 -8.92 8.25 16.79
C TYR A 155 -7.48 8.22 16.24
N LEU A 156 -7.30 7.75 15.00
CA LEU A 156 -6.00 7.69 14.33
C LEU A 156 -5.38 9.09 14.17
N GLU A 157 -6.17 10.11 13.82
CA GLU A 157 -5.69 11.49 13.73
C GLU A 157 -5.18 12.00 15.08
N LYS A 158 -5.87 11.70 16.20
CA LYS A 158 -5.40 12.06 17.54
C LYS A 158 -4.10 11.34 17.88
N THR A 159 -4.02 10.04 17.63
CA THR A 159 -2.81 9.23 17.85
C THR A 159 -1.63 9.76 17.02
N ALA A 160 -1.86 10.12 15.76
CA ALA A 160 -0.82 10.71 14.92
C ALA A 160 -0.31 12.07 15.47
N LYS A 161 -1.19 12.88 16.05
CA LYS A 161 -0.79 14.15 16.72
C LYS A 161 0.09 13.90 17.95
N GLU A 162 -0.23 12.86 18.73
CA GLU A 162 0.58 12.46 19.89
C GLU A 162 1.96 12.00 19.44
N ILE A 163 2.03 11.11 18.43
CA ILE A 163 3.31 10.64 17.85
C ILE A 163 4.14 11.82 17.33
N ARG A 164 3.53 12.76 16.62
CA ARG A 164 4.22 13.96 16.12
C ARG A 164 4.81 14.81 17.23
N THR A 165 4.09 15.00 18.31
CA THR A 165 4.54 15.78 19.47
C THR A 165 5.71 15.11 20.16
N ASP A 166 5.65 13.80 20.38
CA ASP A 166 6.71 13.02 21.01
C ASP A 166 8.01 13.03 20.18
N ASN A 167 7.89 12.98 18.86
CA ASN A 167 9.04 12.96 17.96
C ASN A 167 9.58 14.36 17.63
N CYS A 168 9.07 15.44 18.29
CA CYS A 168 9.47 16.83 18.06
C CYS A 168 9.36 17.29 16.60
N LEU A 169 8.45 16.70 15.84
CA LEU A 169 8.26 16.98 14.44
C LEU A 169 7.64 18.38 14.26
N LYS A 170 8.05 19.10 13.20
CA LYS A 170 7.58 20.47 12.96
C LYS A 170 6.06 20.51 12.86
N LYS A 171 5.43 21.54 13.46
CA LYS A 171 4.00 21.79 13.31
C LYS A 171 3.71 22.16 11.85
N GLN A 172 3.34 21.18 11.05
CA GLN A 172 2.57 21.48 9.85
C GLN A 172 1.18 21.89 10.34
N GLU A 173 0.69 23.05 9.95
CA GLU A 173 -0.69 23.44 10.25
C GLU A 173 -1.63 22.48 9.55
N TYR A 174 -1.96 21.40 10.23
CA TYR A 174 -3.07 20.55 9.87
C TYR A 174 -4.32 21.39 10.03
N GLN A 175 -4.88 21.90 8.93
CA GLN A 175 -6.03 22.79 8.92
C GLN A 175 -7.33 22.12 9.41
N GLY A 176 -7.25 20.97 10.08
CA GLY A 176 -8.40 20.29 10.68
C GLY A 176 -9.43 19.78 9.66
N LYS A 177 -9.08 19.75 8.38
CA LYS A 177 -9.93 19.21 7.31
C LYS A 177 -9.41 17.84 6.91
N PHE A 178 -10.23 16.83 7.09
CA PHE A 178 -9.97 15.52 6.52
C PHE A 178 -10.07 15.57 4.99
N LEU A 179 -9.12 14.94 4.32
CA LEU A 179 -9.09 14.85 2.87
C LEU A 179 -9.54 13.45 2.44
N MET A 180 -10.58 13.39 1.60
CA MET A 180 -10.95 12.13 0.94
C MET A 180 -9.91 11.80 -0.11
N PRO A 181 -9.38 10.57 -0.13
CA PRO A 181 -8.34 10.18 -1.07
C PRO A 181 -8.90 9.98 -2.48
N VAL A 182 -8.10 10.33 -3.48
CA VAL A 182 -8.34 9.91 -4.87
C VAL A 182 -7.98 8.43 -4.98
N PRO A 183 -8.87 7.57 -5.48
CA PRO A 183 -8.56 6.15 -5.67
C PRO A 183 -7.64 5.95 -6.88
N MET A 184 -6.62 5.11 -6.70
CA MET A 184 -5.78 4.55 -7.76
C MET A 184 -6.30 3.14 -8.04
N MET A 185 -7.00 2.98 -9.15
CA MET A 185 -7.72 1.74 -9.48
C MET A 185 -6.93 0.93 -10.50
N ASN A 186 -6.44 -0.24 -10.12
CA ASN A 186 -5.75 -1.17 -11.01
C ASN A 186 -6.76 -1.82 -11.97
N ILE A 187 -6.67 -1.53 -13.27
CA ILE A 187 -7.62 -2.03 -14.27
C ILE A 187 -6.98 -2.90 -15.37
N LEU A 188 -5.62 -2.97 -15.41
CA LEU A 188 -4.89 -3.89 -16.27
C LEU A 188 -3.65 -4.38 -15.56
N ASN A 189 -3.44 -5.70 -15.57
CA ASN A 189 -2.35 -6.39 -14.92
C ASN A 189 -1.37 -7.00 -15.91
N GLY A 190 -0.10 -7.03 -15.51
CA GLY A 190 0.99 -7.76 -16.14
C GLY A 190 1.97 -8.30 -15.09
N GLY A 191 3.20 -8.51 -15.48
CA GLY A 191 4.27 -8.95 -14.59
C GLY A 191 3.90 -10.21 -13.79
N LYS A 192 4.17 -10.20 -12.50
CA LYS A 192 3.82 -11.32 -11.61
C LYS A 192 2.33 -11.45 -11.31
N HIS A 193 1.54 -10.40 -11.52
CA HIS A 193 0.09 -10.41 -11.26
C HIS A 193 -0.73 -11.05 -12.38
N ALA A 194 -0.11 -11.36 -13.54
CA ALA A 194 -0.80 -11.97 -14.67
C ALA A 194 0.13 -12.86 -15.52
N LYS A 195 -0.43 -13.90 -16.11
CA LYS A 195 0.28 -14.73 -17.09
C LYS A 195 -0.01 -14.23 -18.50
N ASN A 196 0.63 -13.14 -18.90
CA ASN A 196 0.51 -12.52 -20.21
C ASN A 196 1.87 -11.95 -20.68
N THR A 197 1.88 -11.20 -21.78
CA THR A 197 3.08 -10.60 -22.35
C THR A 197 3.34 -9.15 -21.89
N VAL A 198 2.63 -8.66 -20.89
CA VAL A 198 2.84 -7.31 -20.34
C VAL A 198 3.85 -7.40 -19.19
N ASP A 199 5.00 -6.74 -19.35
CA ASP A 199 6.12 -6.86 -18.40
C ASP A 199 5.93 -6.05 -17.11
N PHE A 200 5.34 -4.85 -17.17
CA PHE A 200 5.02 -4.06 -16.00
C PHE A 200 3.77 -4.59 -15.27
N GLN A 201 3.77 -4.46 -13.94
CA GLN A 201 2.88 -5.22 -13.07
C GLN A 201 1.45 -4.68 -13.01
N GLU A 202 1.28 -3.34 -12.96
CA GLU A 202 -0.04 -2.72 -12.80
C GLU A 202 -0.16 -1.44 -13.61
N PHE A 203 -1.38 -1.26 -14.17
CA PHE A 203 -1.76 -0.02 -14.85
C PHE A 203 -3.08 0.46 -14.27
N MET A 204 -3.03 1.66 -13.72
CA MET A 204 -4.11 2.24 -12.92
C MET A 204 -4.69 3.49 -13.56
N ILE A 205 -5.97 3.74 -13.28
CA ILE A 205 -6.65 5.00 -13.53
C ILE A 205 -6.86 5.75 -12.21
N MET A 206 -6.79 7.07 -12.26
CA MET A 206 -7.04 7.98 -11.15
C MET A 206 -8.10 9.01 -11.58
N PRO A 207 -9.32 8.96 -11.04
CA PRO A 207 -10.40 9.88 -11.36
C PRO A 207 -10.24 11.24 -10.65
N VAL A 208 -9.26 12.05 -11.08
CA VAL A 208 -8.90 13.33 -10.45
C VAL A 208 -9.92 14.44 -10.70
N GLY A 209 -10.77 14.31 -11.73
CA GLY A 209 -11.84 15.24 -12.05
C GLY A 209 -13.14 15.01 -11.27
N ALA A 210 -13.22 13.94 -10.46
CA ALA A 210 -14.41 13.62 -9.68
C ALA A 210 -14.62 14.58 -8.52
N GLU A 211 -15.87 15.06 -8.31
CA GLU A 211 -16.22 15.96 -7.22
C GLU A 211 -16.24 15.28 -5.84
N ASN A 212 -16.42 13.97 -5.82
CA ASN A 212 -16.49 13.15 -4.60
C ASN A 212 -16.14 11.68 -4.90
N PHE A 213 -15.96 10.88 -3.83
CA PHE A 213 -15.53 9.48 -3.96
C PHE A 213 -16.54 8.60 -4.70
N SER A 214 -17.86 8.82 -4.52
CA SER A 214 -18.90 8.06 -5.23
C SER A 214 -18.84 8.31 -6.74
N GLU A 215 -18.55 9.54 -7.14
CA GLU A 215 -18.31 9.88 -8.54
C GLU A 215 -17.03 9.24 -9.07
N ALA A 216 -15.94 9.29 -8.32
CA ALA A 216 -14.69 8.64 -8.68
C ALA A 216 -14.88 7.13 -8.92
N LEU A 217 -15.63 6.46 -8.05
CA LEU A 217 -15.95 5.05 -8.18
C LEU A 217 -16.81 4.76 -9.43
N ARG A 218 -17.80 5.60 -9.71
CA ARG A 218 -18.64 5.50 -10.91
C ARG A 218 -17.78 5.62 -12.18
N MET A 219 -16.95 6.67 -12.27
CA MET A 219 -16.05 6.89 -13.40
C MET A 219 -15.15 5.68 -13.64
N GLY A 220 -14.49 5.17 -12.57
CA GLY A 220 -13.65 3.99 -12.65
C GLY A 220 -14.38 2.76 -13.15
N THR A 221 -15.59 2.51 -12.66
CA THR A 221 -16.43 1.37 -13.07
C THR A 221 -16.84 1.47 -14.54
N GLU A 222 -17.26 2.64 -15.02
CA GLU A 222 -17.64 2.87 -16.41
C GLU A 222 -16.45 2.66 -17.36
N ILE A 223 -15.25 3.16 -16.99
CA ILE A 223 -14.05 2.95 -17.78
C ILE A 223 -13.65 1.46 -17.80
N TYR A 224 -13.68 0.78 -16.63
CA TYR A 224 -13.38 -0.64 -16.54
C TYR A 224 -14.26 -1.49 -17.45
N HIS A 225 -15.58 -1.27 -17.45
CA HIS A 225 -16.49 -1.99 -18.31
C HIS A 225 -16.36 -1.60 -19.80
N THR A 226 -15.96 -0.37 -20.09
CA THR A 226 -15.67 0.07 -21.45
C THR A 226 -14.39 -0.59 -21.97
N LEU A 227 -13.32 -0.67 -21.15
CA LEU A 227 -12.10 -1.40 -21.48
C LEU A 227 -12.40 -2.89 -21.77
N LYS A 228 -13.26 -3.53 -20.96
CA LYS A 228 -13.69 -4.91 -21.21
C LYS A 228 -14.30 -5.10 -22.59
N LYS A 229 -15.19 -4.17 -23.00
CA LYS A 229 -15.85 -4.23 -24.33
C LYS A 229 -14.84 -4.06 -25.45
N ILE A 230 -13.90 -3.13 -25.31
CA ILE A 230 -12.84 -2.86 -26.30
C ILE A 230 -11.94 -4.09 -26.46
N LEU A 231 -11.42 -4.64 -25.36
CA LEU A 231 -10.58 -5.83 -25.39
C LEU A 231 -11.29 -7.03 -26.04
N SER A 232 -12.56 -7.25 -25.66
CA SER A 232 -13.38 -8.32 -26.25
C SER A 232 -13.63 -8.14 -27.76
N ALA A 233 -13.86 -6.90 -28.21
CA ALA A 233 -14.07 -6.60 -29.63
C ALA A 233 -12.79 -6.83 -30.44
N ASP A 234 -11.62 -6.57 -29.86
CA ASP A 234 -10.30 -6.79 -30.47
C ASP A 234 -9.82 -8.25 -30.30
N GLY A 235 -10.67 -9.16 -29.79
CA GLY A 235 -10.34 -10.59 -29.60
C GLY A 235 -9.32 -10.85 -28.50
N LYS A 236 -9.11 -9.89 -27.60
CA LYS A 236 -8.19 -9.99 -26.48
C LYS A 236 -8.84 -10.67 -25.25
N SER A 237 -8.02 -11.28 -24.38
CA SER A 237 -8.52 -11.86 -23.13
C SER A 237 -9.13 -10.78 -22.22
N THR A 238 -10.25 -11.11 -21.59
CA THR A 238 -10.87 -10.33 -20.51
C THR A 238 -10.84 -11.07 -19.16
N SER A 239 -9.98 -12.10 -19.05
CA SER A 239 -9.64 -12.70 -17.76
C SER A 239 -8.92 -11.68 -16.91
N VAL A 240 -9.05 -11.80 -15.59
CA VAL A 240 -8.45 -10.86 -14.64
C VAL A 240 -7.24 -11.47 -13.97
N GLY A 241 -6.29 -10.62 -13.60
CA GLY A 241 -5.14 -10.95 -12.74
C GLY A 241 -5.51 -10.98 -11.26
N ASP A 242 -4.50 -11.09 -10.41
CA ASP A 242 -4.65 -11.27 -8.95
C ASP A 242 -5.33 -10.08 -8.27
N GLU A 243 -5.26 -8.88 -8.83
CA GLU A 243 -5.84 -7.64 -8.29
C GLU A 243 -7.04 -7.12 -9.09
N GLY A 244 -7.62 -7.96 -9.93
CA GLY A 244 -8.88 -7.66 -10.63
C GLY A 244 -8.74 -6.88 -11.94
N GLY A 245 -7.54 -6.40 -12.32
CA GLY A 245 -7.27 -5.84 -13.63
C GLY A 245 -7.30 -6.89 -14.73
N PHE A 246 -7.69 -6.51 -15.96
CA PHE A 246 -7.64 -7.43 -17.11
C PHE A 246 -6.21 -7.85 -17.45
N ALA A 247 -6.04 -9.04 -17.96
CA ALA A 247 -4.74 -9.64 -18.28
C ALA A 247 -4.65 -10.08 -19.76
N PRO A 248 -4.79 -9.17 -20.74
CA PRO A 248 -4.60 -9.50 -22.16
C PRO A 248 -3.12 -9.64 -22.51
N ASP A 249 -2.82 -10.38 -23.59
CA ASP A 249 -1.53 -10.29 -24.27
C ASP A 249 -1.45 -9.01 -25.07
N LEU A 250 -0.53 -8.11 -24.69
CA LEU A 250 -0.24 -6.85 -25.38
C LEU A 250 1.27 -6.75 -25.64
N LYS A 251 1.62 -5.89 -26.59
CA LYS A 251 2.98 -5.82 -27.10
C LYS A 251 3.97 -5.20 -26.11
N ASP A 252 3.57 -4.09 -25.50
CA ASP A 252 4.38 -3.26 -24.62
C ASP A 252 3.50 -2.32 -23.77
N ALA A 253 4.11 -1.53 -22.92
CA ALA A 253 3.41 -0.54 -22.09
C ALA A 253 2.69 0.55 -22.92
N PHE A 254 3.18 0.89 -24.11
CA PHE A 254 2.51 1.87 -24.97
C PHE A 254 1.17 1.35 -25.48
N GLU A 255 1.11 0.09 -25.91
CA GLU A 255 -0.16 -0.52 -26.32
C GLU A 255 -1.16 -0.58 -25.15
N VAL A 256 -0.68 -0.83 -23.93
CA VAL A 256 -1.53 -0.77 -22.72
C VAL A 256 -2.14 0.61 -22.56
N PHE A 257 -1.33 1.67 -22.56
CA PHE A 257 -1.84 3.04 -22.40
C PHE A 257 -2.70 3.51 -23.58
N ASP A 258 -2.47 3.02 -24.80
CA ASP A 258 -3.36 3.26 -25.94
C ASP A 258 -4.77 2.66 -25.66
N TYR A 259 -4.87 1.43 -25.12
CA TYR A 259 -6.13 0.83 -24.70
C TYR A 259 -6.80 1.60 -23.57
N LEU A 260 -6.05 2.05 -22.56
CA LEU A 260 -6.58 2.84 -21.46
C LEU A 260 -7.11 4.19 -21.95
N THR A 261 -6.36 4.88 -22.80
CA THR A 261 -6.79 6.15 -23.40
C THR A 261 -8.10 5.98 -24.17
N LYS A 262 -8.17 4.98 -25.04
CA LYS A 262 -9.36 4.63 -25.80
C LYS A 262 -10.57 4.31 -24.88
N ALA A 263 -10.31 3.61 -23.75
CA ALA A 263 -11.37 3.27 -22.80
C ALA A 263 -11.91 4.51 -22.06
N VAL A 264 -11.03 5.42 -21.65
CA VAL A 264 -11.40 6.68 -21.00
C VAL A 264 -12.23 7.55 -21.92
N GLU A 265 -11.77 7.75 -23.17
CA GLU A 265 -12.47 8.58 -24.17
C GLU A 265 -13.83 7.99 -24.57
N GLN A 266 -13.91 6.68 -24.80
CA GLN A 266 -15.18 6.01 -25.14
C GLN A 266 -16.15 5.92 -23.95
N ALA A 267 -15.67 6.02 -22.71
CA ALA A 267 -16.51 6.17 -21.53
C ALA A 267 -17.02 7.62 -21.35
N GLY A 268 -16.57 8.57 -22.19
CA GLY A 268 -17.02 9.96 -22.19
C GLY A 268 -16.18 10.88 -21.28
N TYR A 269 -15.00 10.47 -20.88
CA TYR A 269 -14.08 11.25 -20.03
C TYR A 269 -12.88 11.76 -20.81
N THR A 270 -12.22 12.78 -20.27
CA THR A 270 -11.05 13.43 -20.88
C THR A 270 -9.77 13.02 -20.16
N CYS A 271 -8.84 12.37 -20.89
CA CYS A 271 -7.50 12.07 -20.38
C CYS A 271 -6.74 13.35 -19.99
N GLY A 272 -6.08 13.33 -18.86
CA GLY A 272 -5.31 14.47 -18.32
C GLY A 272 -6.14 15.51 -17.58
N LYS A 273 -7.48 15.46 -17.69
CA LYS A 273 -8.39 16.38 -16.99
C LYS A 273 -9.27 15.65 -15.99
N ASP A 274 -10.03 14.68 -16.46
CA ASP A 274 -10.93 13.90 -15.62
C ASP A 274 -10.22 12.68 -15.04
N ILE A 275 -9.37 12.05 -15.86
CA ILE A 275 -8.59 10.85 -15.54
C ILE A 275 -7.11 11.09 -15.85
N VAL A 276 -6.25 10.73 -14.90
CA VAL A 276 -4.81 10.55 -15.15
C VAL A 276 -4.45 9.08 -14.91
N PHE A 277 -3.28 8.67 -15.40
CA PHE A 277 -2.80 7.31 -15.26
C PHE A 277 -1.74 7.18 -14.17
N ALA A 278 -1.67 5.99 -13.60
CA ALA A 278 -0.57 5.56 -12.75
C ALA A 278 -0.13 4.15 -13.17
N MET A 279 1.09 3.80 -12.87
CA MET A 279 1.63 2.46 -13.11
C MET A 279 2.50 2.00 -11.94
N ASP A 280 2.54 0.70 -11.73
CA ASP A 280 3.53 0.01 -10.92
C ASP A 280 4.41 -0.81 -11.87
N ALA A 281 5.68 -0.43 -11.97
CA ALA A 281 6.63 -1.12 -12.84
C ALA A 281 7.15 -2.40 -12.19
N ALA A 282 7.18 -2.49 -10.86
CA ALA A 282 7.81 -3.56 -10.08
C ALA A 282 9.19 -3.94 -10.65
N ALA A 283 10.00 -2.93 -10.95
CA ALA A 283 11.20 -3.10 -11.78
C ALA A 283 12.26 -4.03 -11.15
N SER A 284 12.23 -4.22 -9.83
CA SER A 284 13.08 -5.22 -9.16
C SER A 284 12.85 -6.64 -9.68
N GLU A 285 11.63 -6.96 -10.15
CA GLU A 285 11.28 -8.26 -10.71
C GLU A 285 11.85 -8.48 -12.13
N LEU A 286 12.19 -7.40 -12.83
CA LEU A 286 12.80 -7.44 -14.16
C LEU A 286 14.33 -7.39 -14.08
N TYR A 287 14.89 -7.03 -12.92
CA TYR A 287 16.31 -6.79 -12.76
C TYR A 287 17.11 -8.08 -12.65
N GLU A 288 18.16 -8.19 -13.47
CA GLU A 288 19.12 -9.29 -13.43
C GLU A 288 20.42 -8.84 -12.74
N GLU A 289 20.69 -9.33 -11.54
CA GLU A 289 21.89 -8.95 -10.76
C GLU A 289 23.20 -9.22 -11.51
N ASN A 290 23.27 -10.27 -12.34
CA ASN A 290 24.50 -10.64 -13.05
C ASN A 290 24.86 -9.66 -14.18
N SER A 291 23.86 -9.12 -14.87
CA SER A 291 24.06 -8.18 -16.00
C SER A 291 23.95 -6.72 -15.59
N GLY A 292 23.29 -6.43 -14.47
CA GLY A 292 22.93 -5.08 -14.05
C GLY A 292 21.87 -4.43 -14.96
N MET A 293 21.10 -5.24 -15.68
CA MET A 293 20.10 -4.79 -16.64
C MET A 293 18.72 -5.32 -16.31
N TYR A 294 17.70 -4.72 -16.89
CA TYR A 294 16.29 -5.11 -16.78
C TYR A 294 15.90 -5.96 -17.97
N PHE A 295 15.50 -7.20 -17.74
CA PHE A 295 15.03 -8.13 -18.77
C PHE A 295 13.52 -8.04 -18.92
N PHE A 296 13.05 -7.91 -20.16
CA PHE A 296 11.64 -7.81 -20.53
C PHE A 296 11.19 -9.11 -21.22
N PRO A 297 10.74 -10.13 -20.47
CA PRO A 297 10.37 -11.43 -21.02
C PRO A 297 9.20 -11.36 -21.99
N GLY A 298 8.18 -10.53 -21.71
CA GLY A 298 7.00 -10.39 -22.55
C GLY A 298 7.30 -9.70 -23.87
N GLU A 299 8.00 -8.56 -23.86
CA GLU A 299 8.44 -7.88 -25.08
C GLU A 299 9.37 -8.79 -25.90
N SER A 300 10.22 -9.57 -25.24
CA SER A 300 11.09 -10.56 -25.90
C SER A 300 10.30 -11.67 -26.59
N GLU A 301 9.22 -12.15 -25.97
CA GLU A 301 8.33 -13.14 -26.57
C GLU A 301 7.60 -12.59 -27.80
N VAL A 302 7.09 -11.36 -27.70
CA VAL A 302 6.43 -10.69 -28.83
C VAL A 302 7.40 -10.51 -30.00
N LEU A 303 8.66 -10.10 -29.70
CA LEU A 303 9.70 -9.94 -30.73
C LEU A 303 10.01 -11.28 -31.42
N ARG A 304 10.21 -12.36 -30.65
CA ARG A 304 10.44 -13.70 -31.20
C ARG A 304 9.31 -14.18 -32.09
N LYS A 305 8.06 -14.06 -31.65
CA LYS A 305 6.87 -14.45 -32.44
C LYS A 305 6.75 -13.64 -33.74
N LYS A 306 7.18 -12.38 -33.74
CA LYS A 306 7.20 -11.53 -34.93
C LYS A 306 8.24 -12.05 -35.93
N GLU A 307 9.47 -12.27 -35.50
CA GLU A 307 10.57 -12.79 -36.35
C GLU A 307 10.23 -14.18 -36.91
N GLU A 308 9.67 -15.08 -36.12
CA GLU A 308 9.22 -16.40 -36.59
C GLU A 308 8.15 -16.31 -37.68
N ARG A 309 7.15 -15.42 -37.53
CA ARG A 309 6.13 -15.19 -38.56
C ARG A 309 6.73 -14.61 -39.84
N GLU A 310 7.64 -13.65 -39.73
CA GLU A 310 8.30 -13.06 -40.88
C GLU A 310 9.17 -14.08 -41.60
N TYR A 311 9.83 -14.99 -40.88
CA TYR A 311 10.59 -16.07 -41.44
C TYR A 311 9.67 -17.06 -42.18
N ASP A 312 8.59 -17.52 -41.58
CA ASP A 312 7.61 -18.43 -42.19
C ASP A 312 7.00 -17.87 -43.50
N LEU A 313 6.77 -16.55 -43.55
CA LEU A 313 6.30 -15.87 -44.74
C LEU A 313 7.38 -15.88 -45.86
N LYS A 314 8.64 -15.63 -45.49
CA LYS A 314 9.77 -15.64 -46.43
C LYS A 314 10.08 -17.04 -46.99
N VAL A 315 9.96 -18.08 -46.12
CA VAL A 315 10.19 -19.49 -46.54
C VAL A 315 9.12 -20.00 -47.49
N LYS A 316 7.89 -19.47 -47.41
CA LYS A 316 6.82 -19.82 -48.38
C LYS A 316 7.07 -19.26 -49.78
N ASP A 317 7.84 -18.18 -49.91
CA ASP A 317 8.13 -17.51 -51.19
C ASP A 317 9.51 -17.84 -51.81
N THR A 318 10.48 -18.30 -50.99
CA THR A 318 11.84 -18.56 -51.47
C THR A 318 12.52 -19.65 -50.66
N THR A 319 13.46 -20.42 -51.29
CA THR A 319 14.36 -21.36 -50.58
C THR A 319 15.38 -20.56 -49.76
N VAL A 320 15.04 -20.23 -48.53
CA VAL A 320 15.94 -19.58 -47.57
C VAL A 320 16.66 -20.65 -46.76
N GLU A 321 17.98 -20.74 -46.87
CA GLU A 321 18.80 -21.58 -46.01
C GLU A 321 19.03 -20.90 -44.65
N GLY A 322 18.69 -21.57 -43.56
CA GLY A 322 18.97 -21.19 -42.17
C GLY A 322 17.77 -20.71 -41.37
N VAL A 323 17.40 -21.49 -40.35
CA VAL A 323 16.37 -21.09 -39.35
C VAL A 323 16.97 -20.03 -38.44
N PRO A 324 16.36 -18.84 -38.26
CA PRO A 324 16.85 -17.87 -37.30
C PRO A 324 16.87 -18.44 -35.87
N ASP A 325 17.96 -18.24 -35.15
CA ASP A 325 18.06 -18.58 -33.74
C ASP A 325 17.31 -17.54 -32.88
N THR A 326 15.98 -17.54 -33.00
CA THR A 326 15.08 -16.58 -32.32
C THR A 326 15.19 -16.69 -30.79
N LYS A 327 15.73 -17.80 -30.24
CA LYS A 327 15.94 -18.00 -28.81
C LYS A 327 16.93 -17.00 -28.19
N LYS A 328 17.78 -16.37 -29.01
CA LYS A 328 18.74 -15.34 -28.57
C LYS A 328 18.17 -13.92 -28.56
N LEU A 329 16.97 -13.73 -29.10
CA LEU A 329 16.33 -12.41 -29.08
C LEU A 329 15.81 -12.11 -27.69
N SER A 330 16.37 -11.11 -27.03
CA SER A 330 15.97 -10.63 -25.72
C SER A 330 15.97 -9.11 -25.68
N VAL A 331 14.95 -8.54 -25.05
CA VAL A 331 14.85 -7.11 -24.80
C VAL A 331 15.42 -6.84 -23.41
N MET A 332 16.52 -6.11 -23.38
CA MET A 332 17.24 -5.72 -22.16
C MET A 332 17.33 -4.21 -22.11
N ARG A 333 17.21 -3.62 -20.92
CA ARG A 333 17.34 -2.18 -20.70
C ARG A 333 18.27 -1.90 -19.52
N SER A 334 19.17 -0.95 -19.69
CA SER A 334 19.94 -0.36 -18.60
C SER A 334 19.07 0.59 -17.78
N THR A 335 19.53 1.00 -16.59
CA THR A 335 18.87 2.04 -15.77
C THR A 335 18.58 3.32 -16.59
N SER A 336 19.52 3.77 -17.42
CA SER A 336 19.32 4.97 -18.26
C SER A 336 18.24 4.78 -19.32
N GLU A 337 18.14 3.59 -19.92
CA GLU A 337 17.11 3.26 -20.90
C GLU A 337 15.74 3.12 -20.25
N MET A 338 15.66 2.57 -19.01
CA MET A 338 14.43 2.58 -18.20
C MET A 338 13.93 4.00 -17.96
N ILE A 339 14.81 4.90 -17.51
CA ILE A 339 14.45 6.30 -17.29
C ILE A 339 13.97 6.95 -18.60
N SER A 340 14.61 6.67 -19.72
CA SER A 340 14.21 7.21 -21.02
C SER A 340 12.86 6.66 -21.49
N LEU A 341 12.56 5.39 -21.22
CA LEU A 341 11.24 4.79 -21.48
C LEU A 341 10.14 5.51 -20.67
N TYR A 342 10.39 5.78 -19.40
CA TYR A 342 9.42 6.53 -18.56
C TYR A 342 9.24 7.97 -19.05
N GLU A 343 10.28 8.64 -19.49
CA GLU A 343 10.15 9.97 -20.10
C GLU A 343 9.27 9.94 -21.35
N GLU A 344 9.44 8.94 -22.20
CA GLU A 344 8.63 8.80 -23.42
C GLU A 344 7.16 8.53 -23.08
N LEU A 345 6.89 7.64 -22.11
CA LEU A 345 5.53 7.37 -21.61
C LEU A 345 4.87 8.64 -21.03
N CYS A 346 5.58 9.40 -20.20
CA CYS A 346 5.08 10.66 -19.61
C CYS A 346 4.86 11.77 -20.66
N ASN A 347 5.61 11.77 -21.75
CA ASN A 347 5.42 12.73 -22.84
C ASN A 347 4.22 12.40 -23.72
N ARG A 348 3.86 11.11 -23.81
CA ARG A 348 2.79 10.62 -24.69
C ARG A 348 1.43 10.51 -23.97
N TYR A 349 1.43 10.18 -22.69
CA TYR A 349 0.23 9.93 -21.91
C TYR A 349 0.18 10.81 -20.65
N PRO A 350 -1.00 11.08 -20.08
CA PRO A 350 -1.13 11.79 -18.81
C PRO A 350 -0.75 10.87 -17.62
N LEU A 351 0.48 10.34 -17.66
CA LEU A 351 1.04 9.50 -16.62
C LEU A 351 1.48 10.37 -15.45
N TYR A 352 0.76 10.25 -14.34
CA TYR A 352 0.94 11.05 -13.13
C TYR A 352 1.86 10.39 -12.11
N SER A 353 1.84 9.05 -12.02
CA SER A 353 2.54 8.30 -10.97
C SER A 353 3.22 7.05 -11.53
N ILE A 354 4.47 6.84 -11.12
CA ILE A 354 5.26 5.63 -11.40
C ILE A 354 5.74 5.07 -10.06
N GLU A 355 5.32 3.85 -9.76
CA GLU A 355 5.72 3.08 -8.58
C GLU A 355 6.83 2.11 -8.99
N ASP A 356 7.84 1.97 -8.12
CA ASP A 356 8.99 1.08 -8.25
C ASP A 356 9.61 1.03 -9.66
N GLY A 357 9.89 2.22 -10.19
CA GLY A 357 10.42 2.39 -11.54
C GLY A 357 11.82 1.82 -11.75
N LEU A 358 12.57 1.54 -10.68
CA LEU A 358 13.91 0.96 -10.72
C LEU A 358 14.10 -0.05 -9.58
N HIS A 359 15.15 -0.87 -9.66
CA HIS A 359 15.51 -1.83 -8.64
C HIS A 359 15.63 -1.20 -7.24
N GLU A 360 15.17 -1.90 -6.19
CA GLU A 360 15.03 -1.43 -4.80
C GLU A 360 16.36 -1.01 -4.11
N GLU A 361 17.51 -1.38 -4.68
CA GLU A 361 18.83 -0.97 -4.19
C GLU A 361 19.61 -0.07 -5.18
N ASP A 362 19.02 0.28 -6.34
CA ASP A 362 19.65 1.23 -7.28
C ASP A 362 19.43 2.69 -6.87
N TRP A 363 19.99 3.07 -5.72
CA TRP A 363 19.85 4.43 -5.15
C TRP A 363 20.38 5.54 -6.06
N ASP A 364 21.41 5.25 -6.88
CA ASP A 364 21.95 6.23 -7.82
C ASP A 364 21.03 6.41 -9.02
N GLY A 365 20.49 5.31 -9.56
CA GLY A 365 19.46 5.36 -10.60
C GLY A 365 18.19 6.08 -10.13
N TRP A 366 17.71 5.79 -8.92
CA TRP A 366 16.57 6.48 -8.33
C TRP A 366 16.78 7.99 -8.16
N ARG A 367 17.98 8.41 -7.78
CA ARG A 367 18.33 9.84 -7.74
C ARG A 367 18.28 10.47 -9.13
N ASP A 368 18.82 9.80 -10.15
CA ASP A 368 18.82 10.29 -11.51
C ASP A 368 17.40 10.31 -12.11
N LEU A 369 16.58 9.28 -11.86
CA LEU A 369 15.15 9.24 -12.21
C LEU A 369 14.42 10.43 -11.56
N THR A 370 14.63 10.67 -10.26
CA THR A 370 14.01 11.77 -9.54
C THR A 370 14.42 13.13 -10.09
N LYS A 371 15.68 13.30 -10.45
CA LYS A 371 16.19 14.53 -11.06
C LYS A 371 15.53 14.80 -12.42
N ARG A 372 15.29 13.75 -13.23
CA ARG A 372 14.73 13.89 -14.59
C ARG A 372 13.22 14.07 -14.59
N LEU A 373 12.49 13.31 -13.77
CA LEU A 373 11.01 13.24 -13.80
C LEU A 373 10.31 13.78 -12.56
N GLY A 374 10.98 13.83 -11.42
CA GLY A 374 10.33 14.10 -10.12
C GLY A 374 9.66 15.48 -9.96
N ALA A 375 9.96 16.44 -10.85
CA ALA A 375 9.24 17.72 -10.88
C ALA A 375 7.87 17.66 -11.58
N LYS A 376 7.60 16.60 -12.35
CA LYS A 376 6.38 16.45 -13.16
C LYS A 376 5.58 15.22 -12.79
N VAL A 377 6.24 14.18 -12.25
CA VAL A 377 5.67 12.85 -12.02
C VAL A 377 5.87 12.46 -10.56
N GLN A 378 4.88 11.83 -9.98
CA GLN A 378 4.96 11.19 -8.68
C GLN A 378 5.79 9.91 -8.81
N LEU A 379 6.93 9.85 -8.13
CA LEU A 379 7.84 8.71 -8.12
C LEU A 379 7.72 8.01 -6.76
N VAL A 380 7.06 6.87 -6.76
CA VAL A 380 6.66 6.16 -5.54
C VAL A 380 7.63 5.01 -5.27
N GLY A 381 8.17 4.96 -4.06
CA GLY A 381 8.89 3.78 -3.58
C GLY A 381 7.96 2.89 -2.77
N ASP A 382 7.73 1.66 -3.27
CA ASP A 382 7.14 0.54 -2.52
C ASP A 382 8.27 -0.33 -1.96
N ASP A 383 8.89 -1.18 -2.77
CA ASP A 383 10.03 -2.02 -2.36
C ASP A 383 11.26 -1.19 -1.95
N LEU A 384 11.42 0.00 -2.55
CA LEU A 384 12.49 0.93 -2.17
C LEU A 384 12.42 1.31 -0.69
N PHE A 385 11.22 1.54 -0.14
CA PHE A 385 11.02 2.06 1.22
C PHE A 385 10.36 1.07 2.19
N VAL A 386 9.57 0.13 1.71
CA VAL A 386 8.85 -0.92 2.47
C VAL A 386 8.16 -0.37 3.74
N THR A 387 7.53 0.80 3.65
CA THR A 387 6.88 1.51 4.78
C THR A 387 7.83 1.75 5.97
N ASN A 388 9.14 1.72 5.74
CA ASN A 388 10.17 1.78 6.77
C ASN A 388 10.77 3.19 6.87
N SER A 389 10.61 3.86 8.03
CA SER A 389 11.11 5.22 8.26
C SER A 389 12.62 5.37 8.05
N LYS A 390 13.44 4.33 8.32
CA LYS A 390 14.89 4.39 8.13
C LYS A 390 15.26 4.35 6.64
N ARG A 391 14.56 3.52 5.84
CA ARG A 391 14.76 3.47 4.38
C ARG A 391 14.25 4.75 3.72
N LEU A 392 13.10 5.26 4.17
CA LEU A 392 12.57 6.55 3.71
C LEU A 392 13.54 7.69 4.02
N GLN A 393 14.09 7.76 5.23
CA GLN A 393 15.09 8.76 5.60
C GLN A 393 16.32 8.72 4.68
N LYS A 394 16.83 7.52 4.37
CA LYS A 394 17.93 7.32 3.40
C LYS A 394 17.55 7.85 2.01
N GLY A 395 16.31 7.61 1.55
CA GLY A 395 15.82 8.11 0.27
C GLY A 395 15.72 9.63 0.22
N ILE A 396 15.21 10.24 1.29
CA ILE A 396 15.12 11.69 1.44
C ILE A 396 16.53 12.31 1.35
N GLU A 397 17.50 11.79 2.09
CA GLU A 397 18.89 12.26 2.10
C GLU A 397 19.55 12.11 0.73
N LYS A 398 19.27 11.01 0.02
CA LYS A 398 19.80 10.72 -1.32
C LYS A 398 18.99 11.38 -2.45
N LYS A 399 17.84 12.01 -2.14
CA LYS A 399 16.91 12.60 -3.12
C LYS A 399 16.35 11.58 -4.10
N CYS A 400 15.92 10.46 -3.59
CA CYS A 400 15.34 9.33 -4.32
C CYS A 400 13.83 9.26 -4.12
N GLY A 401 13.06 9.39 -5.20
CA GLY A 401 11.60 9.45 -5.13
C GLY A 401 11.07 10.79 -4.59
N ASN A 402 9.76 10.90 -4.56
CA ASN A 402 9.01 12.02 -3.95
C ASN A 402 7.73 11.54 -3.26
N SER A 403 7.52 10.22 -3.19
CA SER A 403 6.35 9.58 -2.61
C SER A 403 6.70 8.22 -2.05
N ILE A 404 5.95 7.78 -1.05
CA ILE A 404 6.07 6.45 -0.45
C ILE A 404 4.73 5.70 -0.53
N LEU A 405 4.77 4.42 -0.88
CA LEU A 405 3.63 3.53 -0.70
C LEU A 405 3.59 3.03 0.75
N ILE A 406 2.40 3.00 1.32
CA ILE A 406 2.18 2.63 2.73
C ILE A 406 1.37 1.34 2.78
N LYS A 407 2.03 0.28 3.21
CA LYS A 407 1.45 -1.04 3.44
C LYS A 407 1.72 -1.45 4.89
N LEU A 408 0.68 -1.49 5.72
CA LEU A 408 0.83 -1.68 7.17
C LEU A 408 1.57 -2.97 7.54
N ASN A 409 1.36 -4.04 6.76
CA ASN A 409 1.99 -5.33 7.04
C ASN A 409 3.48 -5.40 6.64
N GLN A 410 3.99 -4.45 5.82
CA GLN A 410 5.41 -4.38 5.50
C GLN A 410 6.28 -3.97 6.69
N ILE A 411 5.69 -3.28 7.68
CA ILE A 411 6.39 -2.82 8.89
C ILE A 411 5.86 -3.49 10.17
N GLY A 412 4.56 -3.76 10.26
CA GLY A 412 3.93 -4.62 11.24
C GLY A 412 3.31 -3.93 12.45
N THR A 413 3.38 -2.61 12.62
CA THR A 413 2.63 -1.87 13.64
C THR A 413 1.98 -0.61 13.07
N LEU A 414 0.89 -0.19 13.71
CA LEU A 414 0.21 1.06 13.35
C LEU A 414 1.10 2.28 13.66
N THR A 415 1.81 2.25 14.79
CA THR A 415 2.72 3.35 15.20
C THR A 415 3.84 3.56 14.20
N GLU A 416 4.58 2.51 13.82
CA GLU A 416 5.66 2.61 12.82
C GLU A 416 5.12 3.07 11.46
N THR A 417 3.92 2.61 11.07
CA THR A 417 3.24 3.06 9.84
C THR A 417 2.95 4.56 9.87
N MET A 418 2.40 5.06 10.98
CA MET A 418 2.13 6.50 11.13
C MET A 418 3.41 7.32 11.15
N GLU A 419 4.47 6.83 11.78
CA GLU A 419 5.79 7.49 11.80
C GLU A 419 6.36 7.62 10.39
N ALA A 420 6.21 6.60 9.54
CA ALA A 420 6.64 6.68 8.14
C ALA A 420 5.83 7.73 7.34
N ILE A 421 4.50 7.78 7.50
CA ILE A 421 3.65 8.78 6.86
C ILE A 421 4.02 10.19 7.32
N LEU A 422 4.18 10.40 8.62
CA LEU A 422 4.53 11.70 9.20
C LEU A 422 5.90 12.17 8.71
N LEU A 423 6.89 11.28 8.67
CA LEU A 423 8.22 11.58 8.13
C LEU A 423 8.16 11.96 6.64
N ALA A 424 7.35 11.25 5.84
CA ALA A 424 7.13 11.57 4.44
C ALA A 424 6.60 13.00 4.28
N HIS A 425 5.49 13.32 4.94
CA HIS A 425 4.83 14.62 4.85
C HIS A 425 5.73 15.78 5.28
N GLU A 426 6.55 15.60 6.33
CA GLU A 426 7.47 16.63 6.80
C GLU A 426 8.59 16.96 5.83
N ASN A 427 8.92 16.02 4.96
CA ASN A 427 9.94 16.19 3.94
C ASN A 427 9.39 16.44 2.54
N GLY A 428 8.07 16.76 2.45
CA GLY A 428 7.43 17.08 1.18
C GLY A 428 7.16 15.88 0.28
N PHE A 429 7.25 14.66 0.83
CA PHE A 429 6.84 13.44 0.14
C PHE A 429 5.34 13.21 0.30
N ASN A 430 4.68 12.70 -0.75
CA ASN A 430 3.34 12.16 -0.63
C ASN A 430 3.38 10.77 0.02
N ALA A 431 2.32 10.40 0.73
CA ALA A 431 2.10 9.05 1.21
C ALA A 431 0.83 8.48 0.56
N ILE A 432 0.91 7.29 -0.01
CA ILE A 432 -0.21 6.61 -0.66
C ILE A 432 -0.52 5.37 0.14
N VAL A 433 -1.68 5.32 0.78
CA VAL A 433 -2.08 4.13 1.53
C VAL A 433 -2.56 3.07 0.55
N SER A 434 -2.07 1.84 0.71
CA SER A 434 -2.29 0.77 -0.27
C SER A 434 -2.86 -0.49 0.37
N HIS A 435 -3.69 -1.19 -0.41
CA HIS A 435 -4.05 -2.58 -0.18
C HIS A 435 -2.85 -3.53 -0.40
N ARG A 436 -3.10 -4.82 -0.23
CA ARG A 436 -2.23 -5.91 -0.71
C ARG A 436 -3.05 -6.81 -1.64
N SER A 437 -2.36 -7.65 -2.41
CA SER A 437 -3.00 -8.58 -3.35
C SER A 437 -3.87 -9.65 -2.66
N GLY A 438 -3.60 -9.98 -1.40
CA GLY A 438 -4.45 -10.81 -0.54
C GLY A 438 -5.13 -9.97 0.53
N GLU A 439 -6.30 -9.42 0.24
CA GLU A 439 -7.06 -8.57 1.16
C GLU A 439 -8.10 -9.33 1.96
N THR A 440 -8.60 -8.65 2.99
CA THR A 440 -9.67 -9.10 3.87
C THR A 440 -10.81 -8.08 3.89
N GLU A 441 -11.83 -8.28 4.71
CA GLU A 441 -12.91 -7.30 4.92
C GLU A 441 -12.47 -6.11 5.81
N ASP A 442 -11.20 -6.02 6.22
CA ASP A 442 -10.69 -4.95 7.07
C ASP A 442 -10.53 -3.65 6.29
N THR A 443 -11.13 -2.56 6.79
CA THR A 443 -11.17 -1.25 6.13
C THR A 443 -10.21 -0.22 6.75
N THR A 444 -9.28 -0.63 7.59
CA THR A 444 -8.38 0.29 8.32
C THR A 444 -7.61 1.22 7.39
N ILE A 445 -7.22 0.75 6.19
CA ILE A 445 -6.50 1.56 5.21
C ILE A 445 -7.30 2.81 4.77
N ALA A 446 -8.61 2.72 4.67
CA ALA A 446 -9.47 3.86 4.33
C ALA A 446 -9.49 4.90 5.46
N ASP A 447 -9.68 4.45 6.72
CA ASP A 447 -9.60 5.32 7.89
C ASP A 447 -8.22 5.98 8.04
N LEU A 448 -7.14 5.23 7.79
CA LEU A 448 -5.76 5.72 7.86
C LEU A 448 -5.48 6.80 6.81
N ALA A 449 -5.90 6.57 5.55
CA ALA A 449 -5.71 7.53 4.47
C ALA A 449 -6.40 8.87 4.76
N VAL A 450 -7.61 8.83 5.32
CA VAL A 450 -8.36 10.04 5.72
C VAL A 450 -7.76 10.68 6.96
N ALA A 451 -7.40 9.88 7.98
CA ALA A 451 -6.87 10.37 9.25
C ALA A 451 -5.60 11.22 9.08
N LEU A 452 -4.71 10.79 8.20
CA LEU A 452 -3.43 11.46 7.95
C LEU A 452 -3.46 12.32 6.68
N SER A 453 -4.63 12.47 6.03
CA SER A 453 -4.81 13.26 4.80
C SER A 453 -3.81 12.90 3.71
N CYS A 454 -3.64 11.61 3.46
CA CYS A 454 -2.69 11.10 2.47
C CYS A 454 -3.06 11.51 1.03
N GLY A 455 -4.33 11.84 0.78
CA GLY A 455 -4.82 12.35 -0.51
C GLY A 455 -4.98 11.31 -1.61
N GLN A 456 -4.42 10.11 -1.44
CA GLN A 456 -4.47 9.01 -2.40
C GLN A 456 -4.61 7.68 -1.67
N ILE A 457 -5.31 6.73 -2.31
CA ILE A 457 -5.43 5.34 -1.85
C ILE A 457 -5.37 4.40 -3.06
N LYS A 458 -4.51 3.40 -2.99
CA LYS A 458 -4.40 2.31 -3.97
C LYS A 458 -5.21 1.12 -3.44
N THR A 459 -6.36 0.80 -4.09
CA THR A 459 -7.27 -0.25 -3.62
C THR A 459 -8.23 -0.73 -4.73
#